data_f02ed51cbb4835a0806e70598cccef72
#
_entry.id   f02ed51cbb4835a0806e70598cccef72
#
_cell.length_a   1.000
_cell.length_b   1.000
_cell.length_c   1.000
_cell.angle_alpha   90.00
_cell.angle_beta   90.00
_cell.angle_gamma   90.00
#
_symmetry.space_group_name_H-M   'P 1'
#
loop_
_entity.id
_entity.type
_entity.pdbx_description
1 polymer ?
#
loop_
_entity_poly.entity_id
_entity_poly.type
_entity_poly.pdbx_seq_one_letter_code
_entity_poly.pdbx_strand_id
1 'polypeptide(L)'
;SSGGYATLLEWNNIFFEPEESVVNSRKSVVRLGAVQWQMRAVKSVQEMMDQVEYFVDAMADYKSDFAVFPEFFNAPLMGLTDQGNQTDAVRFLAGFTEQFRLEMSRMAVSYNINIVTGSMPLLEDDRLFNVSYLCHRDGNVDEQRKIHITPHERNDWVIEGGDELQVFETDAGRVGILICYDVEFPELGRVLADQGLEILIVPFWTDTKNSYLRVRHCAHARAIENECYVAITGSVGNLPQVDNLDVQYAQSSVFSPSDFSFPHDSVLAETTPNTEMLMFSDLDLDKLKVLRNEGSVTNLKDRRPDLYLKWLQP
;
A
#
# COMPACT_ATOMS: atom_id res chain seq x y z
N SER A 1 28.55 -20.82 20.29
CA SER A 1 28.05 -19.46 20.30
C SER A 1 26.54 -19.51 20.23
N SER A 2 25.91 -19.30 21.35
CA SER A 2 24.48 -19.41 21.63
C SER A 2 23.79 -18.13 21.20
N GLY A 3 23.02 -18.17 20.10
CA GLY A 3 22.02 -17.16 19.78
C GLY A 3 20.79 -17.40 20.67
N GLY A 4 20.47 -16.38 21.50
CA GLY A 4 19.36 -16.47 22.44
C GLY A 4 18.01 -16.46 21.69
N TYR A 5 17.23 -17.48 21.93
CA TYR A 5 15.80 -17.50 21.65
C TYR A 5 15.08 -16.79 22.79
N ALA A 6 14.28 -15.78 22.49
CA ALA A 6 13.37 -15.18 23.45
C ALA A 6 12.49 -16.27 24.06
N THR A 7 12.39 -16.28 25.38
CA THR A 7 11.60 -17.29 26.08
C THR A 7 10.11 -17.00 25.97
N LEU A 8 9.27 -18.05 26.02
CA LEU A 8 7.79 -17.99 25.98
C LEU A 8 7.16 -16.95 26.93
N LEU A 9 7.89 -16.51 27.94
CA LEU A 9 7.46 -15.52 28.94
C LEU A 9 7.51 -14.06 28.40
N GLU A 10 8.33 -13.78 27.39
CA GLU A 10 8.43 -12.44 26.81
C GLU A 10 7.25 -12.12 25.89
N TRP A 11 6.61 -13.14 25.30
CA TRP A 11 5.44 -12.96 24.41
C TRP A 11 4.12 -12.68 25.16
N ASN A 12 4.03 -13.05 26.43
CA ASN A 12 2.82 -12.81 27.24
C ASN A 12 2.72 -11.37 27.75
N ASN A 13 3.78 -10.56 27.61
CA ASN A 13 3.83 -9.17 28.08
C ASN A 13 3.66 -8.13 26.97
N ILE A 14 3.36 -8.53 25.73
CA ILE A 14 3.12 -7.62 24.62
C ILE A 14 1.64 -7.19 24.51
N PHE A 15 0.85 -7.40 25.56
CA PHE A 15 -0.40 -6.66 25.69
C PHE A 15 -0.07 -5.28 26.26
N PHE A 16 0.15 -4.32 25.39
CA PHE A 16 0.25 -2.92 25.76
C PHE A 16 -1.06 -2.51 26.43
N GLU A 17 -1.02 -2.26 27.74
CA GLU A 17 -1.93 -1.29 28.33
C GLU A 17 -1.55 0.07 27.72
N PRO A 18 -2.48 0.80 27.10
CA PRO A 18 -2.14 2.12 26.61
C PRO A 18 -1.83 3.03 27.80
N GLU A 19 -0.59 3.51 27.89
CA GLU A 19 -0.29 4.66 28.72
C GLU A 19 -1.21 5.81 28.30
N GLU A 20 -2.01 6.31 29.22
CA GLU A 20 -2.74 7.57 29.11
C GLU A 20 -1.72 8.71 29.01
N SER A 21 -1.26 9.02 27.80
CA SER A 21 -0.49 10.23 27.54
C SER A 21 -1.03 10.96 26.31
N VAL A 22 -1.56 12.16 26.59
CA VAL A 22 -1.93 13.24 25.66
C VAL A 22 -2.95 12.80 24.60
N VAL A 23 -4.22 13.00 24.93
CA VAL A 23 -5.36 12.94 23.98
C VAL A 23 -5.19 14.07 22.94
N ASN A 24 -4.35 13.84 21.95
CA ASN A 24 -4.60 14.40 20.62
C ASN A 24 -5.82 13.65 20.11
N SER A 25 -6.95 14.30 19.90
CA SER A 25 -8.20 13.65 19.48
C SER A 25 -8.00 13.02 18.10
N ARG A 26 -7.58 11.77 18.09
CA ARG A 26 -7.39 10.98 16.88
C ARG A 26 -8.70 10.95 16.12
N LYS A 27 -8.63 11.18 14.82
CA LYS A 27 -9.82 11.18 13.96
C LYS A 27 -10.49 9.81 13.99
N SER A 28 -11.79 9.76 14.27
CA SER A 28 -12.55 8.49 14.30
C SER A 28 -12.94 8.00 12.91
N VAL A 29 -13.22 8.93 11.99
CA VAL A 29 -13.55 8.62 10.60
C VAL A 29 -12.49 9.24 9.69
N VAL A 30 -11.86 8.41 8.88
CA VAL A 30 -10.77 8.76 7.98
C VAL A 30 -11.26 8.62 6.54
N ARG A 31 -11.10 9.65 5.73
CA ARG A 31 -11.42 9.59 4.30
C ARG A 31 -10.17 9.22 3.50
N LEU A 32 -10.27 8.12 2.75
CA LEU A 32 -9.25 7.69 1.82
C LEU A 32 -9.69 8.01 0.40
N GLY A 33 -8.85 8.73 -0.34
CA GLY A 33 -8.95 8.91 -1.79
C GLY A 33 -7.90 8.04 -2.49
N ALA A 34 -8.30 7.36 -3.55
CA ALA A 34 -7.38 6.57 -4.36
C ALA A 34 -7.65 6.82 -5.84
N VAL A 35 -6.59 6.85 -6.65
CA VAL A 35 -6.70 7.01 -8.09
C VAL A 35 -6.50 5.68 -8.79
N GLN A 36 -7.49 5.22 -9.57
CA GLN A 36 -7.29 4.21 -10.60
C GLN A 36 -6.65 4.92 -11.79
N TRP A 37 -5.34 4.77 -11.87
CA TRP A 37 -4.46 5.57 -12.73
C TRP A 37 -4.39 5.01 -14.14
N GLN A 38 -4.64 5.84 -15.13
CA GLN A 38 -4.45 5.43 -16.52
C GLN A 38 -3.02 5.64 -16.96
N MET A 39 -2.34 4.57 -17.32
CA MET A 39 -1.08 4.63 -18.03
C MET A 39 -1.28 5.26 -19.40
N ARG A 40 -0.57 6.36 -19.66
CA ARG A 40 -0.60 7.09 -20.93
C ARG A 40 0.76 7.68 -21.22
N ALA A 41 1.11 7.80 -22.52
CA ALA A 41 2.33 8.46 -22.92
C ALA A 41 2.36 9.90 -22.42
N VAL A 42 3.50 10.33 -21.92
CA VAL A 42 3.79 11.70 -21.49
C VAL A 42 4.94 12.27 -22.31
N LYS A 43 5.00 13.60 -22.44
CA LYS A 43 6.03 14.30 -23.21
C LYS A 43 7.18 14.82 -22.33
N SER A 44 6.97 14.87 -21.02
CA SER A 44 7.96 15.37 -20.07
C SER A 44 7.65 14.91 -18.65
N VAL A 45 8.63 15.02 -17.77
CA VAL A 45 8.47 14.82 -16.32
C VAL A 45 7.47 15.81 -15.73
N GLN A 46 7.47 17.06 -16.24
CA GLN A 46 6.55 18.09 -15.77
C GLN A 46 5.09 17.74 -16.10
N GLU A 47 4.81 17.26 -17.32
CA GLU A 47 3.46 16.81 -17.68
C GLU A 47 2.97 15.66 -16.78
N MET A 48 3.86 14.75 -16.40
CA MET A 48 3.55 13.69 -15.45
C MET A 48 3.25 14.25 -14.06
N MET A 49 4.07 15.20 -13.59
CA MET A 49 3.89 15.84 -12.30
C MET A 49 2.60 16.65 -12.22
N ASP A 50 2.24 17.37 -13.30
CA ASP A 50 0.99 18.11 -13.39
C ASP A 50 -0.24 17.18 -13.28
N GLN A 51 -0.15 15.96 -13.82
CA GLN A 51 -1.21 14.94 -13.65
C GLN A 51 -1.29 14.44 -12.20
N VAL A 52 -0.14 14.22 -11.56
CA VAL A 52 -0.11 13.82 -10.14
C VAL A 52 -0.76 14.92 -9.28
N GLU A 53 -0.36 16.18 -9.48
CA GLU A 53 -0.90 17.32 -8.72
C GLU A 53 -2.40 17.48 -8.94
N TYR A 54 -2.90 17.32 -10.17
CA TYR A 54 -4.33 17.34 -10.46
C TYR A 54 -5.14 16.35 -9.62
N PHE A 55 -4.64 15.11 -9.48
CA PHE A 55 -5.34 14.11 -8.66
C PHE A 55 -5.19 14.37 -7.15
N VAL A 56 -4.04 14.87 -6.69
CA VAL A 56 -3.85 15.27 -5.29
C VAL A 56 -4.79 16.40 -4.92
N ASP A 57 -4.89 17.44 -5.76
CA ASP A 57 -5.79 18.58 -5.59
C ASP A 57 -7.26 18.11 -5.50
N ALA A 58 -7.68 17.30 -6.47
CA ALA A 58 -9.04 16.74 -6.47
C ALA A 58 -9.34 15.92 -5.19
N MET A 59 -8.41 15.06 -4.73
CA MET A 59 -8.61 14.30 -3.50
C MET A 59 -8.63 15.19 -2.26
N ALA A 60 -7.82 16.26 -2.23
CA ALA A 60 -7.82 17.24 -1.14
C ALA A 60 -9.11 18.05 -1.09
N ASP A 61 -9.68 18.43 -2.24
CA ASP A 61 -10.96 19.11 -2.33
C ASP A 61 -12.11 18.29 -1.74
N TYR A 62 -12.08 16.96 -1.92
CA TYR A 62 -13.00 16.01 -1.29
C TYR A 62 -12.68 15.75 0.19
N LYS A 63 -11.73 16.50 0.78
CA LYS A 63 -11.33 16.40 2.20
C LYS A 63 -10.79 15.03 2.58
N SER A 64 -10.07 14.39 1.68
CA SER A 64 -9.41 13.13 1.97
C SER A 64 -8.25 13.32 2.95
N ASP A 65 -8.06 12.34 3.84
CA ASP A 65 -6.91 12.28 4.74
C ASP A 65 -5.72 11.60 4.07
N PHE A 66 -6.02 10.72 3.12
CA PHE A 66 -5.03 10.03 2.30
C PHE A 66 -5.33 10.19 0.82
N ALA A 67 -4.27 10.40 0.03
CA ALA A 67 -4.25 10.24 -1.41
C ALA A 67 -3.35 9.05 -1.76
N VAL A 68 -3.89 8.07 -2.51
CA VAL A 68 -3.17 6.83 -2.81
C VAL A 68 -3.00 6.66 -4.31
N PHE A 69 -1.74 6.42 -4.72
CA PHE A 69 -1.35 6.11 -6.10
C PHE A 69 -0.99 4.63 -6.26
N PRO A 70 -1.03 4.06 -7.49
CA PRO A 70 -0.71 2.65 -7.71
C PRO A 70 0.78 2.37 -7.85
N GLU A 71 1.13 1.08 -7.90
CA GLU A 71 2.50 0.61 -8.15
C GLU A 71 3.00 1.10 -9.52
N PHE A 72 4.25 1.58 -9.58
CA PHE A 72 4.92 2.08 -10.78
C PHE A 72 4.09 3.09 -11.58
N PHE A 73 3.31 3.94 -10.90
CA PHE A 73 2.48 4.95 -11.57
C PHE A 73 3.29 5.86 -12.50
N ASN A 74 4.59 6.02 -12.25
CA ASN A 74 5.52 6.83 -13.04
C ASN A 74 6.10 6.11 -14.27
N ALA A 75 5.73 4.85 -14.52
CA ALA A 75 6.19 4.06 -15.67
C ALA A 75 6.05 4.76 -17.05
N PRO A 76 5.06 5.66 -17.28
CA PRO A 76 5.01 6.42 -18.53
C PRO A 76 6.30 7.17 -18.89
N LEU A 77 7.12 7.55 -17.91
CA LEU A 77 8.40 8.22 -18.15
C LEU A 77 9.42 7.33 -18.89
N MET A 78 9.29 6.01 -18.83
CA MET A 78 10.14 5.10 -19.61
C MET A 78 10.00 5.34 -21.12
N GLY A 79 8.85 5.82 -21.57
CA GLY A 79 8.62 6.18 -22.97
C GLY A 79 9.29 7.48 -23.45
N LEU A 80 9.95 8.23 -22.56
CA LEU A 80 10.67 9.48 -22.96
C LEU A 80 12.00 9.18 -23.67
N THR A 81 12.50 7.96 -23.62
CA THR A 81 13.77 7.58 -24.24
C THR A 81 13.75 6.12 -24.65
N ASP A 82 14.52 5.79 -25.69
CA ASP A 82 14.77 4.40 -26.08
C ASP A 82 15.93 3.85 -25.24
N GLN A 83 15.62 2.95 -24.30
CA GLN A 83 16.62 2.35 -23.41
C GLN A 83 17.17 1.02 -23.92
N GLY A 84 16.67 0.48 -25.04
CA GLY A 84 17.15 -0.75 -25.65
C GLY A 84 16.83 -2.04 -24.90
N ASN A 85 16.66 -2.01 -23.59
CA ASN A 85 16.22 -3.15 -22.76
C ASN A 85 15.47 -2.70 -21.50
N GLN A 86 14.78 -3.65 -20.86
CA GLN A 86 13.90 -3.37 -19.71
C GLN A 86 14.67 -2.94 -18.45
N THR A 87 15.83 -3.55 -18.19
CA THR A 87 16.66 -3.18 -17.03
C THR A 87 17.12 -1.74 -17.12
N ASP A 88 17.58 -1.30 -18.27
CA ASP A 88 18.01 0.09 -18.49
C ASP A 88 16.82 1.07 -18.40
N ALA A 89 15.65 0.66 -18.88
CA ALA A 89 14.43 1.46 -18.78
C ALA A 89 14.01 1.70 -17.32
N VAL A 90 14.07 0.67 -16.48
CA VAL A 90 13.74 0.79 -15.04
C VAL A 90 14.83 1.60 -14.30
N ARG A 91 16.13 1.43 -14.63
CA ARG A 91 17.21 2.27 -14.10
C ARG A 91 17.06 3.74 -14.48
N PHE A 92 16.67 4.00 -15.72
CA PHE A 92 16.34 5.35 -16.17
C PHE A 92 15.17 5.94 -15.38
N LEU A 93 14.10 5.15 -15.17
CA LEU A 93 12.94 5.54 -14.37
C LEU A 93 13.33 5.87 -12.93
N ALA A 94 14.24 5.11 -12.32
CA ALA A 94 14.75 5.34 -10.96
C ALA A 94 15.43 6.71 -10.80
N GLY A 95 15.95 7.28 -11.88
CA GLY A 95 16.55 8.62 -11.88
C GLY A 95 15.57 9.75 -11.53
N PHE A 96 14.26 9.51 -11.62
CA PHE A 96 13.23 10.50 -11.29
C PHE A 96 12.64 10.32 -9.89
N THR A 97 12.91 9.20 -9.22
CA THR A 97 12.24 8.82 -7.96
C THR A 97 12.41 9.87 -6.86
N GLU A 98 13.62 10.40 -6.69
CA GLU A 98 13.87 11.43 -5.68
C GLU A 98 13.12 12.74 -5.98
N GLN A 99 13.03 13.13 -7.26
CA GLN A 99 12.25 14.30 -7.66
C GLN A 99 10.76 14.11 -7.33
N PHE A 100 10.18 12.95 -7.65
CA PHE A 100 8.79 12.64 -7.33
C PHE A 100 8.56 12.59 -5.82
N ARG A 101 9.45 11.96 -5.06
CA ARG A 101 9.37 11.93 -3.60
C ARG A 101 9.33 13.33 -2.99
N LEU A 102 10.21 14.22 -3.42
CA LEU A 102 10.28 15.60 -2.93
C LEU A 102 9.03 16.41 -3.29
N GLU A 103 8.57 16.32 -4.55
CA GLU A 103 7.39 17.06 -5.01
C GLU A 103 6.10 16.54 -4.35
N MET A 104 5.94 15.22 -4.20
CA MET A 104 4.77 14.66 -3.53
C MET A 104 4.79 14.96 -2.02
N SER A 105 5.97 15.01 -1.38
CA SER A 105 6.09 15.49 0.00
C SER A 105 5.69 16.96 0.14
N ARG A 106 6.09 17.82 -0.81
CA ARG A 106 5.66 19.22 -0.86
C ARG A 106 4.14 19.34 -1.05
N MET A 107 3.57 18.53 -1.95
CA MET A 107 2.12 18.48 -2.16
C MET A 107 1.39 18.03 -0.90
N ALA A 108 1.90 17.02 -0.18
CA ALA A 108 1.29 16.54 1.07
C ALA A 108 1.09 17.68 2.08
N VAL A 109 2.10 18.52 2.26
CA VAL A 109 2.03 19.71 3.12
C VAL A 109 1.09 20.77 2.54
N SER A 110 1.25 21.11 1.25
CA SER A 110 0.52 22.22 0.62
C SER A 110 -0.98 21.97 0.54
N TYR A 111 -1.37 20.73 0.25
CA TYR A 111 -2.77 20.30 0.14
C TYR A 111 -3.32 19.74 1.46
N ASN A 112 -2.51 19.67 2.52
CA ASN A 112 -2.87 19.14 3.84
C ASN A 112 -3.48 17.73 3.77
N ILE A 113 -2.79 16.82 3.05
CA ILE A 113 -3.20 15.44 2.81
C ILE A 113 -2.00 14.49 2.93
N ASN A 114 -2.16 13.34 3.58
CA ASN A 114 -1.11 12.32 3.56
C ASN A 114 -1.10 11.63 2.18
N ILE A 115 0.07 11.44 1.58
CA ILE A 115 0.18 10.84 0.24
C ILE A 115 0.95 9.53 0.33
N VAL A 116 0.31 8.42 -0.06
CA VAL A 116 1.00 7.18 -0.39
C VAL A 116 1.33 7.21 -1.87
N THR A 117 2.62 7.29 -2.19
CA THR A 117 3.11 7.54 -3.55
C THR A 117 2.88 6.37 -4.53
N GLY A 118 2.13 5.35 -4.11
CA GLY A 118 2.10 4.11 -4.87
C GLY A 118 3.44 3.39 -4.74
N SER A 119 4.13 3.15 -5.84
CA SER A 119 5.54 2.81 -5.75
C SER A 119 6.35 3.27 -6.97
N MET A 120 7.66 3.31 -6.81
CA MET A 120 8.63 3.74 -7.81
C MET A 120 9.92 2.92 -7.68
N PRO A 121 10.72 2.77 -8.74
CA PRO A 121 12.03 2.13 -8.63
C PRO A 121 13.02 3.08 -7.95
N LEU A 122 13.76 2.59 -6.97
CA LEU A 122 14.84 3.30 -6.28
C LEU A 122 16.18 2.65 -6.61
N LEU A 123 17.13 3.44 -7.08
CA LEU A 123 18.52 3.01 -7.28
C LEU A 123 19.37 3.50 -6.09
N GLU A 124 19.93 2.57 -5.32
CA GLU A 124 20.78 2.82 -4.18
C GLU A 124 21.97 1.86 -4.22
N ASP A 125 23.19 2.37 -4.19
CA ASP A 125 24.43 1.57 -4.24
C ASP A 125 24.45 0.53 -5.38
N ASP A 126 24.02 0.94 -6.57
CA ASP A 126 23.85 0.12 -7.78
C ASP A 126 22.78 -1.01 -7.70
N ARG A 127 22.02 -1.06 -6.62
CA ARG A 127 20.90 -1.99 -6.37
C ARG A 127 19.57 -1.31 -6.64
N LEU A 128 18.66 -2.01 -7.32
CA LEU A 128 17.31 -1.52 -7.58
C LEU A 128 16.32 -2.10 -6.57
N PHE A 129 15.46 -1.23 -6.04
CA PHE A 129 14.34 -1.59 -5.17
C PHE A 129 13.05 -1.03 -5.75
N ASN A 130 11.93 -1.65 -5.39
CA ASN A 130 10.58 -1.11 -5.61
C ASN A 130 10.12 -0.50 -4.28
N VAL A 131 9.94 0.83 -4.24
CA VAL A 131 9.74 1.57 -2.99
C VAL A 131 8.45 2.39 -3.02
N SER A 132 7.71 2.36 -1.92
CA SER A 132 6.58 3.25 -1.63
C SER A 132 6.97 4.24 -0.54
N TYR A 133 6.60 5.51 -0.72
CA TYR A 133 6.75 6.53 0.32
C TYR A 133 5.38 6.91 0.87
N LEU A 134 5.34 7.12 2.18
CA LEU A 134 4.25 7.79 2.86
C LEU A 134 4.71 9.21 3.18
N CYS A 135 4.27 10.17 2.39
CA CYS A 135 4.52 11.59 2.60
C CYS A 135 3.43 12.14 3.52
N HIS A 136 3.79 12.46 4.74
CA HIS A 136 2.86 13.01 5.73
C HIS A 136 2.55 14.48 5.47
N ARG A 137 1.35 14.90 5.82
CA ARG A 137 0.94 16.31 5.71
C ARG A 137 1.69 17.25 6.65
N ASP A 138 2.44 16.73 7.61
CA ASP A 138 3.35 17.49 8.48
C ASP A 138 4.78 17.64 7.92
N GLY A 139 5.06 17.01 6.78
CA GLY A 139 6.35 17.06 6.08
C GLY A 139 7.29 15.88 6.37
N ASN A 140 6.93 14.98 7.29
CA ASN A 140 7.68 13.73 7.48
C ASN A 140 7.48 12.79 6.29
N VAL A 141 8.42 11.89 6.07
CA VAL A 141 8.35 10.88 5.01
C VAL A 141 8.82 9.54 5.57
N ASP A 142 7.99 8.53 5.42
CA ASP A 142 8.31 7.13 5.70
C ASP A 142 8.50 6.36 4.39
N GLU A 143 9.23 5.24 4.46
CA GLU A 143 9.56 4.39 3.32
C GLU A 143 9.18 2.94 3.60
N GLN A 144 8.58 2.27 2.60
CA GLN A 144 8.39 0.83 2.58
C GLN A 144 8.91 0.25 1.27
N ARG A 145 9.89 -0.63 1.34
CA ARG A 145 10.37 -1.40 0.17
C ARG A 145 9.53 -2.66 -0.01
N LYS A 146 9.28 -3.03 -1.26
CA LYS A 146 8.67 -4.31 -1.61
C LYS A 146 9.56 -5.45 -1.14
N ILE A 147 8.98 -6.42 -0.44
CA ILE A 147 9.71 -7.53 0.18
C ILE A 147 9.78 -8.71 -0.79
N HIS A 148 8.64 -9.11 -1.35
CA HIS A 148 8.54 -10.23 -2.27
C HIS A 148 8.56 -9.73 -3.72
N ILE A 149 9.65 -10.06 -4.40
CA ILE A 149 9.88 -9.65 -5.78
C ILE A 149 9.35 -10.71 -6.73
N THR A 150 8.52 -10.30 -7.70
CA THR A 150 7.99 -11.23 -8.71
C THR A 150 9.11 -11.79 -9.58
N PRO A 151 8.92 -12.95 -10.23
CA PRO A 151 9.94 -13.50 -11.14
C PRO A 151 10.34 -12.52 -12.25
N HIS A 152 9.39 -11.75 -12.80
CA HIS A 152 9.67 -10.75 -13.82
C HIS A 152 10.54 -9.59 -13.27
N GLU A 153 10.15 -8.98 -12.16
CA GLU A 153 10.94 -7.91 -11.52
C GLU A 153 12.37 -8.39 -11.19
N ARG A 154 12.52 -9.65 -10.76
CA ARG A 154 13.82 -10.21 -10.39
C ARG A 154 14.70 -10.51 -11.60
N ASN A 155 14.13 -11.12 -12.65
CA ASN A 155 14.90 -11.66 -13.76
C ASN A 155 15.14 -10.62 -14.86
N ASP A 156 14.13 -9.77 -15.13
CA ASP A 156 14.13 -8.85 -16.26
C ASP A 156 14.45 -7.40 -15.83
N TRP A 157 14.09 -7.01 -14.62
CA TRP A 157 14.37 -5.69 -14.09
C TRP A 157 15.49 -5.65 -13.05
N VAL A 158 15.91 -6.82 -12.54
CA VAL A 158 16.97 -6.96 -11.55
C VAL A 158 16.67 -6.19 -10.25
N ILE A 159 15.40 -6.20 -9.84
CA ILE A 159 14.95 -5.60 -8.57
C ILE A 159 15.24 -6.56 -7.41
N GLU A 160 15.70 -6.00 -6.29
CA GLU A 160 15.94 -6.70 -5.04
C GLU A 160 14.84 -6.43 -4.02
N GLY A 161 14.61 -7.39 -3.12
CA GLY A 161 13.64 -7.26 -2.03
C GLY A 161 14.19 -6.44 -0.86
N GLY A 162 13.29 -5.69 -0.21
CA GLY A 162 13.53 -5.10 1.11
C GLY A 162 13.46 -6.16 2.22
N ASP A 163 13.85 -5.78 3.41
CA ASP A 163 13.93 -6.63 4.61
C ASP A 163 13.28 -6.02 5.86
N GLU A 164 12.65 -4.86 5.73
CA GLU A 164 11.94 -4.17 6.80
C GLU A 164 10.44 -4.15 6.54
N LEU A 165 9.66 -4.31 7.62
CA LEU A 165 8.20 -4.25 7.60
C LEU A 165 7.68 -3.59 8.87
N GLN A 166 6.95 -2.48 8.72
CA GLN A 166 6.45 -1.73 9.86
C GLN A 166 5.11 -1.07 9.61
N VAL A 167 4.42 -0.74 10.70
CA VAL A 167 3.24 0.12 10.70
C VAL A 167 3.69 1.55 10.94
N PHE A 168 3.19 2.48 10.15
CA PHE A 168 3.46 3.90 10.23
C PHE A 168 2.36 4.60 11.01
N GLU A 169 2.73 5.40 12.00
CA GLU A 169 1.81 6.24 12.74
C GLU A 169 1.51 7.51 11.95
N THR A 170 0.24 7.80 11.75
CA THR A 170 -0.21 9.04 11.12
C THR A 170 -1.25 9.75 12.00
N ASP A 171 -1.54 11.02 11.71
CA ASP A 171 -2.63 11.75 12.34
C ASP A 171 -4.04 11.19 12.00
N ALA A 172 -4.10 10.33 10.97
CA ALA A 172 -5.33 9.73 10.46
C ALA A 172 -5.36 8.18 10.61
N GLY A 173 -4.56 7.61 11.50
CA GLY A 173 -4.57 6.17 11.78
C GLY A 173 -3.22 5.50 11.57
N ARG A 174 -3.17 4.20 11.88
CA ARG A 174 -2.00 3.34 11.73
C ARG A 174 -2.05 2.66 10.38
N VAL A 175 -1.06 2.94 9.55
CA VAL A 175 -1.02 2.53 8.15
C VAL A 175 0.10 1.53 7.91
N GLY A 176 -0.21 0.44 7.22
CA GLY A 176 0.78 -0.47 6.63
C GLY A 176 0.74 -0.37 5.11
N ILE A 177 1.85 -0.64 4.46
CA ILE A 177 1.94 -0.67 3.00
C ILE A 177 2.49 -2.03 2.56
N LEU A 178 1.75 -2.72 1.70
CA LEU A 178 2.21 -3.94 1.02
C LEU A 178 2.12 -3.74 -0.49
N ILE A 179 3.25 -3.83 -1.19
CA ILE A 179 3.30 -3.52 -2.62
C ILE A 179 2.93 -4.77 -3.43
N CYS A 180 1.76 -4.74 -4.07
CA CYS A 180 1.29 -5.72 -5.06
C CYS A 180 1.43 -7.17 -4.56
N TYR A 181 2.45 -7.90 -5.04
CA TYR A 181 2.71 -9.30 -4.72
C TYR A 181 2.85 -9.57 -3.21
N ASP A 182 3.31 -8.59 -2.43
CA ASP A 182 3.44 -8.72 -0.96
C ASP A 182 2.11 -9.08 -0.28
N VAL A 183 0.98 -8.61 -0.79
CA VAL A 183 -0.33 -8.90 -0.19
C VAL A 183 -0.73 -10.38 -0.33
N GLU A 184 -0.12 -11.11 -1.26
CA GLU A 184 -0.37 -12.55 -1.45
C GLU A 184 0.25 -13.41 -0.32
N PHE A 185 1.13 -12.84 0.52
CA PHE A 185 1.79 -13.50 1.65
C PHE A 185 1.09 -13.15 2.97
N PRO A 186 0.31 -14.08 3.56
CA PRO A 186 -0.48 -13.81 4.77
C PRO A 186 0.37 -13.43 5.97
N GLU A 187 1.63 -13.87 6.01
CA GLU A 187 2.58 -13.59 7.08
C GLU A 187 2.78 -12.08 7.28
N LEU A 188 2.92 -11.32 6.17
CA LEU A 188 3.16 -9.89 6.25
C LEU A 188 1.97 -9.13 6.84
N GLY A 189 0.75 -9.47 6.38
CA GLY A 189 -0.47 -8.90 6.94
C GLY A 189 -0.61 -9.19 8.44
N ARG A 190 -0.20 -10.39 8.87
CA ARG A 190 -0.26 -10.80 10.26
C ARG A 190 0.76 -10.06 11.14
N VAL A 191 1.98 -9.88 10.65
CA VAL A 191 3.01 -9.09 11.34
C VAL A 191 2.57 -7.65 11.52
N LEU A 192 2.00 -7.04 10.49
CA LEU A 192 1.46 -5.68 10.57
C LEU A 192 0.27 -5.59 11.55
N ALA A 193 -0.62 -6.59 11.56
CA ALA A 193 -1.74 -6.64 12.51
C ALA A 193 -1.26 -6.70 13.96
N ASP A 194 -0.20 -7.45 14.24
CA ASP A 194 0.41 -7.54 15.58
C ASP A 194 1.08 -6.23 16.00
N GLN A 195 1.44 -5.37 15.04
CA GLN A 195 1.91 -3.99 15.28
C GLN A 195 0.77 -2.98 15.40
N GLY A 196 -0.50 -3.42 15.35
CA GLY A 196 -1.67 -2.56 15.54
C GLY A 196 -2.19 -1.89 14.27
N LEU A 197 -1.96 -2.48 13.10
CA LEU A 197 -2.47 -2.02 11.80
C LEU A 197 -3.98 -1.68 11.86
N GLU A 198 -4.37 -0.57 11.27
CA GLU A 198 -5.77 -0.17 11.08
C GLU A 198 -6.15 -0.10 9.61
N ILE A 199 -5.22 0.40 8.77
CA ILE A 199 -5.42 0.60 7.33
C ILE A 199 -4.24 -0.01 6.59
N LEU A 200 -4.49 -1.01 5.75
CA LEU A 200 -3.51 -1.58 4.83
C LEU A 200 -3.70 -0.96 3.45
N ILE A 201 -2.65 -0.38 2.91
CA ILE A 201 -2.64 0.19 1.56
C ILE A 201 -1.82 -0.72 0.65
N VAL A 202 -2.42 -1.09 -0.48
CA VAL A 202 -1.83 -2.02 -1.44
C VAL A 202 -1.83 -1.39 -2.83
N PRO A 203 -0.78 -0.63 -3.16
CA PRO A 203 -0.56 -0.23 -4.54
C PRO A 203 -0.21 -1.47 -5.37
N PHE A 204 -0.85 -1.62 -6.53
CA PHE A 204 -0.60 -2.78 -7.39
C PHE A 204 -0.55 -2.41 -8.87
N TRP A 205 0.08 -3.30 -9.64
CA TRP A 205 0.14 -3.24 -11.08
C TRP A 205 0.05 -4.65 -11.66
N THR A 206 -1.01 -4.91 -12.40
CA THR A 206 -1.29 -6.23 -12.98
C THR A 206 -1.68 -6.11 -14.44
N ASP A 207 -1.21 -7.05 -15.25
CA ASP A 207 -1.41 -7.13 -16.69
C ASP A 207 -2.69 -7.90 -17.06
N THR A 208 -3.04 -8.90 -16.25
CA THR A 208 -4.15 -9.81 -16.54
C THR A 208 -5.21 -9.80 -15.44
N LYS A 209 -6.42 -10.17 -15.81
CA LYS A 209 -7.50 -10.35 -14.84
C LYS A 209 -7.16 -11.40 -13.78
N ASN A 210 -6.40 -12.45 -14.13
CA ASN A 210 -5.99 -13.47 -13.17
C ASN A 210 -5.03 -12.92 -12.12
N SER A 211 -4.01 -12.13 -12.54
CA SER A 211 -3.08 -11.47 -11.64
C SER A 211 -3.81 -10.52 -10.70
N TYR A 212 -4.70 -9.70 -11.25
CA TYR A 212 -5.56 -8.82 -10.48
C TYR A 212 -6.41 -9.58 -9.44
N LEU A 213 -7.05 -10.68 -9.83
CA LEU A 213 -7.91 -11.45 -8.93
C LEU A 213 -7.13 -12.07 -7.77
N ARG A 214 -5.86 -12.49 -7.97
CA ARG A 214 -5.01 -12.92 -6.86
C ARG A 214 -4.80 -11.79 -5.85
N VAL A 215 -4.38 -10.60 -6.32
CA VAL A 215 -4.22 -9.43 -5.45
C VAL A 215 -5.51 -9.10 -4.74
N ARG A 216 -6.63 -9.03 -5.46
CA ARG A 216 -7.94 -8.70 -4.89
C ARG A 216 -8.37 -9.69 -3.80
N HIS A 217 -8.32 -10.98 -4.08
CA HIS A 217 -8.79 -12.00 -3.13
C HIS A 217 -7.88 -12.07 -1.90
N CYS A 218 -6.57 -11.96 -2.09
CA CYS A 218 -5.64 -11.92 -0.96
C CYS A 218 -5.84 -10.66 -0.12
N ALA A 219 -5.96 -9.49 -0.74
CA ALA A 219 -6.23 -8.23 -0.04
C ALA A 219 -7.55 -8.29 0.77
N HIS A 220 -8.61 -8.84 0.17
CA HIS A 220 -9.88 -9.03 0.87
C HIS A 220 -9.75 -9.97 2.07
N ALA A 221 -9.00 -11.08 1.92
CA ALA A 221 -8.71 -11.97 3.04
C ALA A 221 -7.95 -11.27 4.16
N ARG A 222 -6.96 -10.40 3.82
CA ARG A 222 -6.22 -9.60 4.82
C ARG A 222 -7.14 -8.70 5.64
N ALA A 223 -8.17 -8.10 5.02
CA ALA A 223 -9.13 -7.28 5.74
C ALA A 223 -9.90 -8.09 6.79
N ILE A 224 -10.36 -9.27 6.42
CA ILE A 224 -11.18 -10.13 7.29
C ILE A 224 -10.34 -10.72 8.41
N GLU A 225 -9.25 -11.39 8.09
CA GLU A 225 -8.44 -12.16 9.06
C GLU A 225 -7.63 -11.26 10.01
N ASN A 226 -7.34 -10.01 9.62
CA ASN A 226 -6.58 -9.05 10.41
C ASN A 226 -7.42 -7.92 10.99
N GLU A 227 -8.75 -7.98 10.81
CA GLU A 227 -9.70 -6.98 11.33
C GLU A 227 -9.23 -5.54 11.06
N CYS A 228 -8.90 -5.24 9.79
CA CYS A 228 -8.44 -3.95 9.32
C CYS A 228 -9.12 -3.55 8.03
N TYR A 229 -9.05 -2.28 7.66
CA TYR A 229 -9.40 -1.83 6.32
C TYR A 229 -8.26 -2.11 5.35
N VAL A 230 -8.59 -2.47 4.10
CA VAL A 230 -7.59 -2.69 3.04
C VAL A 230 -8.00 -1.93 1.80
N ALA A 231 -7.14 -1.03 1.33
CA ALA A 231 -7.34 -0.29 0.07
C ALA A 231 -6.36 -0.80 -0.98
N ILE A 232 -6.88 -1.33 -2.08
CA ILE A 232 -6.08 -1.69 -3.26
C ILE A 232 -6.27 -0.64 -4.34
N THR A 233 -5.19 -0.14 -4.94
CA THR A 233 -5.25 0.79 -6.05
C THR A 233 -4.32 0.35 -7.17
N GLY A 234 -4.83 0.37 -8.41
CA GLY A 234 -4.14 -0.17 -9.57
C GLY A 234 -4.17 0.74 -10.79
N SER A 235 -3.30 0.41 -11.75
CA SER A 235 -3.20 1.10 -13.01
C SER A 235 -4.01 0.41 -14.11
N VAL A 236 -4.50 1.20 -15.06
CA VAL A 236 -5.24 0.78 -16.25
C VAL A 236 -4.61 1.38 -17.51
N GLY A 237 -5.12 1.04 -18.68
CA GLY A 237 -4.61 1.55 -19.95
C GLY A 237 -3.44 0.75 -20.48
N ASN A 238 -2.65 1.36 -21.36
CA ASN A 238 -1.50 0.75 -22.00
C ASN A 238 -0.43 1.77 -22.40
N LEU A 239 0.80 1.30 -22.58
CA LEU A 239 1.94 2.07 -23.07
C LEU A 239 2.63 1.27 -24.18
N PRO A 240 2.11 1.28 -25.42
CA PRO A 240 2.58 0.42 -26.50
C PRO A 240 4.03 0.70 -26.94
N GLN A 241 4.61 1.85 -26.56
CA GLN A 241 6.02 2.16 -26.85
C GLN A 241 6.98 1.74 -25.72
N VAL A 242 6.49 1.10 -24.67
CA VAL A 242 7.30 0.57 -23.57
C VAL A 242 7.09 -0.94 -23.49
N ASP A 243 8.17 -1.70 -23.64
CA ASP A 243 8.13 -3.16 -23.61
C ASP A 243 7.47 -3.69 -22.34
N ASN A 244 6.57 -4.67 -22.50
CA ASN A 244 5.77 -5.30 -21.45
C ASN A 244 4.77 -4.40 -20.71
N LEU A 245 4.45 -3.22 -21.26
CA LEU A 245 3.41 -2.33 -20.74
C LEU A 245 2.18 -2.24 -21.66
N ASP A 246 1.93 -3.28 -22.44
CA ASP A 246 0.90 -3.31 -23.47
C ASP A 246 -0.52 -3.30 -22.91
N VAL A 247 -0.74 -3.96 -21.76
CA VAL A 247 -2.07 -4.12 -21.16
C VAL A 247 -1.97 -4.03 -19.64
N GLN A 248 -2.89 -3.26 -19.06
CA GLN A 248 -3.10 -3.19 -17.61
C GLN A 248 -4.53 -3.59 -17.30
N TYR A 249 -4.74 -4.32 -16.21
CA TYR A 249 -6.07 -4.64 -15.71
C TYR A 249 -6.18 -4.29 -14.24
N ALA A 250 -7.11 -3.42 -13.88
CA ALA A 250 -7.39 -3.07 -12.49
C ALA A 250 -8.88 -2.79 -12.26
N GLN A 251 -9.29 -3.05 -11.03
CA GLN A 251 -10.47 -2.54 -10.37
C GLN A 251 -10.07 -2.23 -8.93
N SER A 252 -9.77 -0.97 -8.66
CA SER A 252 -9.39 -0.51 -7.33
C SER A 252 -10.56 -0.67 -6.37
N SER A 253 -10.28 -1.02 -5.12
CA SER A 253 -11.34 -1.35 -4.15
C SER A 253 -10.89 -1.03 -2.73
N VAL A 254 -11.86 -0.77 -1.86
CA VAL A 254 -11.65 -0.69 -0.41
C VAL A 254 -12.45 -1.79 0.27
N PHE A 255 -11.78 -2.62 1.05
CA PHE A 255 -12.36 -3.72 1.81
C PHE A 255 -12.43 -3.41 3.29
N SER A 256 -13.45 -3.92 3.94
CA SER A 256 -13.63 -3.90 5.38
C SER A 256 -13.46 -5.29 5.99
N PRO A 257 -13.35 -5.41 7.30
CA PRO A 257 -13.66 -6.67 7.98
C PRO A 257 -15.07 -7.16 7.68
N SER A 258 -15.37 -8.40 8.03
CA SER A 258 -16.68 -9.03 7.88
C SER A 258 -17.35 -9.19 9.23
N ASP A 259 -18.33 -8.34 9.53
CA ASP A 259 -19.22 -8.42 10.70
C ASP A 259 -20.46 -7.57 10.45
N PHE A 260 -21.45 -7.60 11.37
CA PHE A 260 -22.74 -6.91 11.25
C PHE A 260 -22.63 -5.39 11.04
N SER A 261 -21.55 -4.76 11.52
CA SER A 261 -21.31 -3.32 11.36
C SER A 261 -20.77 -2.91 9.99
N PHE A 262 -20.43 -3.89 9.12
CA PHE A 262 -19.82 -3.70 7.81
C PHE A 262 -20.73 -4.20 6.69
N PRO A 263 -20.48 -3.83 5.43
CA PRO A 263 -21.21 -4.40 4.30
C PRO A 263 -21.11 -5.93 4.25
N HIS A 264 -22.17 -6.61 3.78
CA HIS A 264 -22.24 -8.07 3.76
C HIS A 264 -21.14 -8.72 2.90
N ASP A 265 -20.72 -8.05 1.84
CA ASP A 265 -19.65 -8.50 0.95
C ASP A 265 -18.27 -7.91 1.35
N SER A 266 -18.21 -7.15 2.45
CA SER A 266 -17.01 -6.46 2.95
C SER A 266 -16.38 -5.52 1.92
N VAL A 267 -17.13 -4.99 0.95
CA VAL A 267 -16.68 -4.01 -0.03
C VAL A 267 -17.28 -2.64 0.30
N LEU A 268 -16.44 -1.68 0.68
CA LEU A 268 -16.87 -0.31 1.00
C LEU A 268 -16.99 0.56 -0.26
N ALA A 269 -16.05 0.39 -1.18
CA ALA A 269 -16.01 1.11 -2.44
C ALA A 269 -15.25 0.29 -3.48
N GLU A 270 -15.61 0.45 -4.74
CA GLU A 270 -14.84 -0.08 -5.87
C GLU A 270 -15.04 0.77 -7.12
N THR A 271 -14.02 0.77 -7.98
CA THR A 271 -14.06 1.48 -9.25
C THR A 271 -14.71 0.65 -10.34
N THR A 272 -15.07 1.29 -11.45
CA THR A 272 -15.36 0.57 -12.70
C THR A 272 -14.09 -0.07 -13.23
N PRO A 273 -14.08 -1.36 -13.61
CA PRO A 273 -12.92 -2.00 -14.18
C PRO A 273 -12.34 -1.24 -15.38
N ASN A 274 -11.03 -1.12 -15.44
CA ASN A 274 -10.29 -0.54 -16.56
C ASN A 274 -10.68 0.89 -16.98
N THR A 275 -11.22 1.67 -16.03
CA THR A 275 -11.61 3.07 -16.26
C THR A 275 -10.85 3.97 -15.30
N GLU A 276 -10.18 5.02 -15.80
CA GLU A 276 -9.55 6.00 -14.92
C GLU A 276 -10.61 6.75 -14.12
N MET A 277 -10.46 6.73 -12.81
CA MET A 277 -11.35 7.45 -11.92
C MET A 277 -10.77 7.58 -10.51
N LEU A 278 -11.29 8.52 -9.75
CA LEU A 278 -11.08 8.62 -8.31
C LEU A 278 -12.09 7.73 -7.56
N MET A 279 -11.63 7.12 -6.50
CA MET A 279 -12.43 6.37 -5.56
C MET A 279 -12.28 7.00 -4.17
N PHE A 280 -13.38 7.16 -3.46
CA PHE A 280 -13.40 7.67 -2.09
C PHE A 280 -14.09 6.68 -1.16
N SER A 281 -13.56 6.55 0.06
CA SER A 281 -14.18 5.73 1.10
C SER A 281 -13.95 6.35 2.46
N ASP A 282 -14.97 6.36 3.29
CA ASP A 282 -14.87 6.74 4.69
C ASP A 282 -14.65 5.51 5.56
N LEU A 283 -13.55 5.49 6.31
CA LEU A 283 -13.09 4.40 7.16
C LEU A 283 -13.35 4.78 8.62
N ASP A 284 -14.27 4.09 9.26
CA ASP A 284 -14.63 4.32 10.67
C ASP A 284 -13.70 3.47 11.57
N LEU A 285 -12.67 4.10 12.14
CA LEU A 285 -11.68 3.42 12.97
C LEU A 285 -12.25 2.97 14.33
N ASP A 286 -13.32 3.61 14.82
CA ASP A 286 -13.97 3.17 16.06
C ASP A 286 -14.71 1.84 15.86
N LYS A 287 -15.25 1.58 14.67
CA LYS A 287 -15.82 0.26 14.33
C LYS A 287 -14.78 -0.87 14.42
N LEU A 288 -13.51 -0.62 14.07
CA LEU A 288 -12.45 -1.62 14.25
C LEU A 288 -12.22 -1.94 15.72
N LYS A 289 -12.24 -0.93 16.59
CA LYS A 289 -12.09 -1.13 18.04
C LYS A 289 -13.24 -1.97 18.61
N VAL A 290 -14.47 -1.64 18.20
CA VAL A 290 -15.66 -2.41 18.62
C VAL A 290 -15.56 -3.86 18.11
N LEU A 291 -15.25 -4.07 16.85
CA LEU A 291 -15.09 -5.40 16.25
C LEU A 291 -14.07 -6.25 17.02
N ARG A 292 -12.87 -5.70 17.26
CA ARG A 292 -11.77 -6.42 17.92
C ARG A 292 -12.08 -6.80 19.36
N ASN A 293 -13.02 -6.12 20.00
CA ASN A 293 -13.42 -6.39 21.41
C ASN A 293 -14.72 -7.17 21.52
N GLU A 294 -15.71 -6.87 20.67
CA GLU A 294 -17.11 -7.27 20.83
C GLU A 294 -17.71 -7.85 19.54
N GLY A 295 -16.90 -8.14 18.51
CA GLY A 295 -17.35 -8.72 17.26
C GLY A 295 -18.02 -10.08 17.42
N SER A 296 -18.81 -10.49 16.43
CA SER A 296 -19.44 -11.82 16.39
C SER A 296 -18.40 -12.95 16.42
N VAL A 297 -17.22 -12.67 15.88
CA VAL A 297 -15.96 -13.44 16.02
C VAL A 297 -14.82 -12.44 16.21
N THR A 298 -13.73 -12.88 16.87
CA THR A 298 -12.58 -12.03 17.18
C THR A 298 -11.31 -12.67 16.59
N ASN A 299 -11.15 -12.58 15.27
CA ASN A 299 -10.13 -13.31 14.52
C ASN A 299 -8.70 -13.10 15.04
N LEU A 300 -8.35 -11.88 15.43
CA LEU A 300 -7.02 -11.58 15.98
C LEU A 300 -6.84 -12.18 17.38
N LYS A 301 -7.87 -12.08 18.23
CA LYS A 301 -7.83 -12.46 19.64
C LYS A 301 -7.88 -13.98 19.82
N ASP A 302 -8.63 -14.68 18.95
CA ASP A 302 -8.87 -16.13 19.06
C ASP A 302 -7.74 -16.97 18.44
N ARG A 303 -6.65 -16.32 17.96
CA ARG A 303 -5.48 -17.03 17.45
C ARG A 303 -4.85 -17.92 18.52
N ARG A 304 -4.27 -19.00 18.07
CA ARG A 304 -3.60 -20.01 18.93
C ARG A 304 -2.09 -20.05 18.66
N PRO A 305 -1.34 -18.95 18.95
CA PRO A 305 0.11 -18.91 18.74
C PRO A 305 0.83 -20.03 19.52
N ASP A 306 0.28 -20.45 20.65
CA ASP A 306 0.75 -21.60 21.44
C ASP A 306 0.81 -22.90 20.63
N LEU A 307 -0.07 -23.07 19.65
CA LEU A 307 -0.09 -24.22 18.74
C LEU A 307 0.72 -23.96 17.47
N TYR A 308 0.56 -22.77 16.86
CA TYR A 308 1.20 -22.47 15.59
C TYR A 308 2.72 -22.56 15.68
N LEU A 309 3.31 -22.04 16.77
CA LEU A 309 4.76 -22.10 17.00
C LEU A 309 5.28 -23.55 17.09
N LYS A 310 4.47 -24.49 17.60
CA LYS A 310 4.86 -25.90 17.64
C LYS A 310 4.90 -26.56 16.27
N TRP A 311 4.02 -26.11 15.38
CA TRP A 311 3.89 -26.71 14.04
C TRP A 311 4.84 -26.09 13.02
N LEU A 312 5.34 -24.87 13.27
CA LEU A 312 6.29 -24.17 12.41
C LEU A 312 7.76 -24.48 12.74
N GLN A 313 8.02 -25.18 13.85
CA GLN A 313 9.37 -25.68 14.15
C GLN A 313 9.64 -26.89 13.25
N PRO A 314 10.79 -26.91 12.52
CA PRO A 314 11.17 -28.05 11.67
C PRO A 314 11.43 -29.32 12.47
#